data_bb05f9da201fb69bd85416aad1cedd71
#
_entry.id   bb05f9da201fb69bd85416aad1cedd71
#
_cell.length_a   1.000
_cell.length_b   1.000
_cell.length_c   1.000
_cell.angle_alpha   90.00
_cell.angle_beta   90.00
_cell.angle_gamma   90.00
#
_symmetry.space_group_name_H-M   'P 1'
#
loop_
_entity.id
_entity.type
_entity.pdbx_description
1 polymer ?
#
loop_
_entity_poly.entity_id
_entity_poly.type
_entity_poly.pdbx_seq_one_letter_code
_entity_poly.pdbx_strand_id
1 'polypeptide(L)'
;MKDGFSYIPAKNSVERTNINYLMKKHGFSTMKELYDWADSSRNEFWNAMVRDLNITFFRNYNSVFDDSGGKQWTKWFTGGTVNIVYNAVEKWKDREEYAVKFEDENGRKQYITFNDMDKLTGKLAGSLLDLGIRKGDRVGIYMPLNPDCVIAFYAVMRIGAVSVPIFSGYGRDALQTRIDDAGIKYLFTSESYRRKGKEIRMAETARSVENVKLIISGSTELKESEISFSELLENGSYTESVHTESEDPAIMLYTSGTTGKPKGTVHVHGGTLVNVTKEVKYYMDARPGDTLFWITDLGWMMGPWAIIGANCLGASIFLYDGAIDFPNPDRLWDLVDGNGITLLGVSPTLIRNYKFKGVSRELKGIRVFGSTGEPWDEESWLYLFNVLGSGKVPIANVSGGTDIIGCFLASTPAIPLKPRCLYRGLGMNVSVFDDGGNEIHDRIGYLVAREHTPSMTRGIWKQPERYMESYWSKYGKSWNQGDWAEMDKDGYFYLYGRADEVIKTSGKRIGPNEVEDSVLRVSDASEAAVIGIPDEVKGEAIVVFYTGKEGEETISHIKHQVEKSLGKSFSPKYIINLRTLPKTKNGKILRRVLRTTFLGQDPGDISNIEDKSVIEQIREKAAAARGN
;
A
#
# COMPACT_ATOMS: atom_id res chain seq x y z
N MET A 1 21.96 9.90 21.30
CA MET A 1 21.11 10.41 20.19
C MET A 1 20.69 11.82 20.57
N LYS A 2 20.95 12.82 19.72
CA LYS A 2 20.52 14.21 19.98
C LYS A 2 19.00 14.27 19.84
N ASP A 3 18.32 14.63 20.91
CA ASP A 3 16.86 14.89 20.92
C ASP A 3 15.96 13.75 20.41
N GLY A 4 16.37 12.49 20.55
CA GLY A 4 15.60 11.33 20.10
C GLY A 4 15.69 11.01 18.60
N PHE A 5 16.44 11.79 17.81
CA PHE A 5 16.63 11.55 16.39
C PHE A 5 17.71 10.48 16.12
N SER A 6 17.39 9.51 15.28
CA SER A 6 18.33 8.48 14.81
C SER A 6 18.96 8.83 13.46
N TYR A 7 18.22 9.50 12.58
CA TYR A 7 18.72 10.01 11.32
C TYR A 7 18.70 11.53 11.33
N ILE A 8 19.86 12.14 11.04
CA ILE A 8 20.00 13.59 10.84
C ILE A 8 20.66 13.76 9.47
N PRO A 9 19.93 14.27 8.47
CA PRO A 9 20.48 14.41 7.13
C PRO A 9 21.63 15.41 7.10
N ALA A 10 22.71 15.07 6.40
CA ALA A 10 23.79 16.02 6.15
C ALA A 10 23.29 17.14 5.22
N LYS A 11 23.77 18.37 5.44
CA LYS A 11 23.35 19.56 4.67
C LYS A 11 23.46 19.35 3.15
N ASN A 12 24.56 18.79 2.68
CA ASN A 12 24.78 18.49 1.27
C ASN A 12 23.84 17.41 0.72
N SER A 13 23.38 16.49 1.56
CA SER A 13 22.37 15.49 1.17
C SER A 13 21.00 16.13 1.03
N VAL A 14 20.60 17.00 1.97
CA VAL A 14 19.35 17.77 1.89
C VAL A 14 19.31 18.62 0.62
N GLU A 15 20.41 19.34 0.33
CA GLU A 15 20.50 20.24 -0.83
C GLU A 15 20.25 19.54 -2.17
N ARG A 16 20.45 18.23 -2.22
CA ARG A 16 20.25 17.39 -3.43
C ARG A 16 18.88 16.77 -3.52
N THR A 17 18.01 16.89 -2.52
CA THR A 17 16.69 16.28 -2.55
C THR A 17 15.69 17.03 -3.41
N ASN A 18 14.76 16.32 -4.04
CA ASN A 18 13.69 16.91 -4.83
C ASN A 18 12.83 17.89 -4.01
N ILE A 19 12.56 17.57 -2.73
CA ILE A 19 11.74 18.43 -1.87
C ILE A 19 12.47 19.73 -1.50
N ASN A 20 13.80 19.70 -1.32
CA ASN A 20 14.58 20.91 -1.10
C ASN A 20 14.63 21.79 -2.37
N TYR A 21 14.71 21.16 -3.54
CA TYR A 21 14.58 21.88 -4.80
C TYR A 21 13.22 22.58 -4.91
N LEU A 22 12.13 21.85 -4.60
CA LEU A 22 10.77 22.42 -4.55
C LEU A 22 10.70 23.62 -3.60
N MET A 23 11.22 23.46 -2.37
CA MET A 23 11.25 24.50 -1.35
C MET A 23 11.94 25.78 -1.86
N LYS A 24 13.14 25.64 -2.44
CA LYS A 24 13.89 26.78 -2.99
C LYS A 24 13.20 27.43 -4.19
N LYS A 25 12.62 26.63 -5.07
CA LYS A 25 11.90 27.10 -6.28
C LYS A 25 10.75 28.02 -5.92
N HIS A 26 10.06 27.74 -4.81
CA HIS A 26 8.93 28.52 -4.31
C HIS A 26 9.30 29.56 -3.26
N GLY A 27 10.63 29.77 -3.00
CA GLY A 27 11.13 30.83 -2.12
C GLY A 27 11.01 30.53 -0.63
N PHE A 28 10.82 29.26 -0.23
CA PHE A 28 10.75 28.86 1.18
C PHE A 28 12.15 28.57 1.74
N SER A 29 12.37 28.98 2.99
CA SER A 29 13.61 28.78 3.71
C SER A 29 13.60 27.54 4.59
N THR A 30 12.41 27.08 5.00
CA THR A 30 12.22 25.95 5.90
C THR A 30 11.18 24.95 5.38
N MET A 31 11.31 23.70 5.79
CA MET A 31 10.29 22.67 5.49
C MET A 31 8.91 23.04 6.06
N LYS A 32 8.89 23.67 7.24
CA LYS A 32 7.65 24.12 7.85
C LYS A 32 6.90 25.10 6.95
N GLU A 33 7.58 26.10 6.40
CA GLU A 33 6.99 27.09 5.47
C GLU A 33 6.41 26.40 4.22
N LEU A 34 7.14 25.44 3.63
CA LEU A 34 6.66 24.67 2.48
C LEU A 34 5.37 23.90 2.80
N TYR A 35 5.34 23.19 3.93
CA TYR A 35 4.18 22.40 4.32
C TYR A 35 2.99 23.29 4.73
N ASP A 36 3.23 24.40 5.40
CA ASP A 36 2.19 25.35 5.79
C ASP A 36 1.55 26.02 4.55
N TRP A 37 2.36 26.37 3.55
CA TRP A 37 1.86 26.81 2.27
C TRP A 37 1.02 25.76 1.56
N ALA A 38 1.50 24.50 1.53
CA ALA A 38 0.80 23.40 0.90
C ALA A 38 -0.59 23.14 1.53
N ASP A 39 -0.72 23.33 2.85
CA ASP A 39 -1.96 23.12 3.58
C ASP A 39 -2.90 24.35 3.52
N SER A 40 -2.36 25.58 3.55
CA SER A 40 -3.15 26.80 3.59
C SER A 40 -3.52 27.34 2.21
N SER A 41 -2.69 27.12 1.20
CA SER A 41 -2.86 27.65 -0.17
C SER A 41 -3.10 26.53 -1.19
N ARG A 42 -4.10 25.66 -0.91
CA ARG A 42 -4.40 24.45 -1.68
C ARG A 42 -4.44 24.66 -3.20
N ASN A 43 -5.11 25.73 -3.65
CA ASN A 43 -5.24 26.03 -5.07
C ASN A 43 -3.87 26.28 -5.73
N GLU A 44 -3.06 27.14 -5.10
CA GLU A 44 -1.72 27.47 -5.59
C GLU A 44 -0.79 26.25 -5.53
N PHE A 45 -0.81 25.52 -4.42
CA PHE A 45 0.02 24.35 -4.23
C PHE A 45 -0.25 23.28 -5.28
N TRP A 46 -1.50 22.85 -5.45
CA TRP A 46 -1.82 21.77 -6.40
C TRP A 46 -1.63 22.21 -7.86
N ASN A 47 -1.85 23.49 -8.17
CA ASN A 47 -1.50 24.04 -9.46
C ASN A 47 0.03 24.06 -9.70
N ALA A 48 0.82 24.37 -8.65
CA ALA A 48 2.28 24.26 -8.71
C ALA A 48 2.72 22.80 -8.90
N MET A 49 2.09 21.83 -8.23
CA MET A 49 2.39 20.41 -8.40
C MET A 49 2.22 19.94 -9.84
N VAL A 50 1.15 20.32 -10.52
CA VAL A 50 0.95 19.99 -11.94
C VAL A 50 2.16 20.43 -12.78
N ARG A 51 2.64 21.68 -12.57
CA ARG A 51 3.80 22.23 -13.30
C ARG A 51 5.12 21.59 -12.89
N ASP A 52 5.36 21.43 -11.59
CA ASP A 52 6.64 20.94 -11.05
C ASP A 52 6.85 19.45 -11.28
N LEU A 53 5.77 18.70 -11.44
CA LEU A 53 5.79 17.30 -11.84
C LEU A 53 5.77 17.11 -13.37
N ASN A 54 5.70 18.22 -14.11
CA ASN A 54 5.59 18.18 -15.57
C ASN A 54 4.42 17.31 -16.06
N ILE A 55 3.27 17.43 -15.41
CA ILE A 55 2.06 16.71 -15.83
C ILE A 55 1.46 17.40 -17.05
N THR A 56 1.26 16.63 -18.10
CA THR A 56 0.65 17.12 -19.36
C THR A 56 -0.84 16.88 -19.34
N PHE A 57 -1.61 17.96 -19.46
CA PHE A 57 -3.03 17.94 -19.79
C PHE A 57 -3.21 18.18 -21.28
N PHE A 58 -4.04 17.41 -21.96
CA PHE A 58 -4.37 17.64 -23.38
C PHE A 58 -5.21 18.91 -23.55
N ARG A 59 -6.12 19.16 -22.62
CA ARG A 59 -6.83 20.43 -22.42
C ARG A 59 -6.63 20.85 -20.98
N ASN A 60 -6.18 22.08 -20.76
CA ASN A 60 -5.98 22.62 -19.42
C ASN A 60 -7.31 22.66 -18.63
N TYR A 61 -7.20 22.47 -17.32
CA TYR A 61 -8.35 22.60 -16.41
C TYR A 61 -8.73 24.06 -16.18
N ASN A 62 -10.02 24.28 -15.92
CA ASN A 62 -10.57 25.60 -15.60
C ASN A 62 -10.39 25.95 -14.12
N SER A 63 -10.48 24.96 -13.24
CA SER A 63 -10.28 25.09 -11.80
C SER A 63 -9.48 23.91 -11.26
N VAL A 64 -8.61 24.18 -10.27
CA VAL A 64 -7.82 23.14 -9.59
C VAL A 64 -8.74 22.21 -8.81
N PHE A 65 -9.76 22.75 -8.14
CA PHE A 65 -10.81 21.95 -7.52
C PHE A 65 -12.15 22.69 -7.51
N ASP A 66 -13.23 21.94 -7.35
CA ASP A 66 -14.60 22.40 -7.19
C ASP A 66 -15.25 21.60 -6.06
N ASP A 67 -15.54 22.26 -4.94
CA ASP A 67 -16.18 21.71 -3.75
C ASP A 67 -17.62 22.24 -3.54
N SER A 68 -18.23 22.83 -4.57
CA SER A 68 -19.61 23.35 -4.53
C SER A 68 -20.66 22.29 -4.15
N GLY A 69 -20.39 21.01 -4.44
CA GLY A 69 -21.20 19.86 -4.02
C GLY A 69 -20.94 19.39 -2.59
N GLY A 70 -20.09 20.09 -1.82
CA GLY A 70 -19.62 19.70 -0.49
C GLY A 70 -18.23 19.05 -0.54
N LYS A 71 -17.48 19.19 0.56
CA LYS A 71 -16.09 18.65 0.67
C LYS A 71 -15.99 17.17 0.30
N GLN A 72 -16.98 16.38 0.63
CA GLN A 72 -17.02 14.93 0.39
C GLN A 72 -17.02 14.58 -1.11
N TRP A 73 -17.53 15.52 -1.95
CA TRP A 73 -17.71 15.35 -3.37
C TRP A 73 -16.83 16.28 -4.20
N THR A 74 -15.73 16.76 -3.61
CA THR A 74 -14.78 17.64 -4.30
C THR A 74 -14.26 16.99 -5.58
N LYS A 75 -14.35 17.71 -6.69
CA LYS A 75 -13.78 17.37 -7.99
C LYS A 75 -12.46 18.09 -8.18
N TRP A 76 -11.53 17.48 -8.88
CA TRP A 76 -10.19 18.03 -9.07
C TRP A 76 -9.84 18.22 -10.54
N PHE A 77 -9.14 19.33 -10.84
CA PHE A 77 -8.70 19.71 -12.19
C PHE A 77 -9.85 19.71 -13.18
N THR A 78 -10.96 20.37 -12.77
CA THR A 78 -12.24 20.35 -13.49
C THR A 78 -12.14 21.01 -14.86
N GLY A 79 -12.72 20.37 -15.88
CA GLY A 79 -12.65 20.79 -17.27
C GLY A 79 -11.33 20.44 -17.96
N GLY A 80 -10.37 19.88 -17.25
CA GLY A 80 -9.12 19.38 -17.84
C GLY A 80 -9.27 17.97 -18.42
N THR A 81 -8.56 17.70 -19.52
CA THR A 81 -8.43 16.33 -20.05
C THR A 81 -7.02 15.83 -19.90
N VAL A 82 -6.88 14.62 -19.37
CA VAL A 82 -5.59 14.01 -19.02
C VAL A 82 -5.69 12.48 -19.06
N ASN A 83 -4.60 11.81 -19.35
CA ASN A 83 -4.54 10.35 -19.25
C ASN A 83 -3.28 9.95 -18.45
N ILE A 84 -3.44 9.02 -17.49
CA ILE A 84 -2.33 8.49 -16.70
C ILE A 84 -1.27 7.88 -17.62
N VAL A 85 -1.69 7.10 -18.63
CA VAL A 85 -0.78 6.35 -19.50
C VAL A 85 0.03 7.29 -20.40
N TYR A 86 -0.59 8.36 -20.88
CA TYR A 86 0.16 9.39 -21.60
C TYR A 86 1.33 9.90 -20.74
N ASN A 87 1.06 10.24 -19.50
CA ASN A 87 2.06 10.82 -18.60
C ASN A 87 3.10 9.80 -18.10
N ALA A 88 2.70 8.55 -17.93
CA ALA A 88 3.59 7.49 -17.43
C ALA A 88 4.40 6.79 -18.54
N VAL A 89 3.87 6.74 -19.76
CA VAL A 89 4.45 5.92 -20.84
C VAL A 89 4.61 6.71 -22.13
N GLU A 90 3.51 7.19 -22.73
CA GLU A 90 3.49 7.68 -24.10
C GLU A 90 4.37 8.93 -24.33
N LYS A 91 4.40 9.86 -23.38
CA LYS A 91 5.28 11.04 -23.45
C LYS A 91 6.77 10.70 -23.43
N TRP A 92 7.13 9.48 -23.02
CA TRP A 92 8.48 8.98 -22.95
C TRP A 92 8.84 8.04 -24.11
N LYS A 93 7.96 7.89 -25.12
CA LYS A 93 8.07 6.92 -26.22
C LYS A 93 9.37 6.95 -27.04
N ASP A 94 10.06 8.09 -27.01
CA ASP A 94 11.34 8.24 -27.73
C ASP A 94 12.56 7.89 -26.85
N ARG A 95 12.32 7.36 -25.62
CA ARG A 95 13.37 7.01 -24.67
C ARG A 95 13.66 5.52 -24.65
N GLU A 96 14.96 5.19 -24.70
CA GLU A 96 15.46 3.82 -24.62
C GLU A 96 15.79 3.36 -23.19
N GLU A 97 15.61 4.23 -22.19
CA GLU A 97 15.73 3.83 -20.78
C GLU A 97 14.59 2.87 -20.41
N TYR A 98 14.86 1.99 -19.45
CA TYR A 98 13.89 0.99 -19.03
C TYR A 98 12.72 1.59 -18.21
N ALA A 99 11.50 1.36 -18.67
CA ALA A 99 10.29 1.60 -17.89
C ALA A 99 10.06 0.48 -16.87
N VAL A 100 10.32 -0.77 -17.30
CA VAL A 100 10.15 -1.98 -16.47
C VAL A 100 11.40 -2.82 -16.52
N LYS A 101 11.86 -3.22 -15.33
CA LYS A 101 12.85 -4.29 -15.13
C LYS A 101 12.15 -5.43 -14.38
N PHE A 102 12.39 -6.64 -14.77
CA PHE A 102 11.72 -7.83 -14.21
C PHE A 102 12.70 -8.97 -13.99
N GLU A 103 12.46 -9.72 -12.94
CA GLU A 103 13.10 -11.01 -12.69
C GLU A 103 12.08 -11.98 -12.11
N ASP A 104 12.04 -13.23 -12.59
CA ASP A 104 11.23 -14.29 -11.98
C ASP A 104 12.01 -15.10 -10.93
N GLU A 105 11.31 -16.03 -10.27
CA GLU A 105 11.92 -16.88 -9.21
C GLU A 105 13.05 -17.78 -9.74
N ASN A 106 13.05 -18.11 -11.05
CA ASN A 106 14.10 -18.90 -11.71
C ASN A 106 15.30 -18.05 -12.17
N GLY A 107 15.26 -16.72 -11.98
CA GLY A 107 16.31 -15.79 -12.41
C GLY A 107 16.20 -15.35 -13.87
N ARG A 108 15.10 -15.65 -14.57
CA ARG A 108 14.86 -15.12 -15.91
C ARG A 108 14.58 -13.64 -15.82
N LYS A 109 15.33 -12.83 -16.56
CA LYS A 109 15.21 -11.37 -16.60
C LYS A 109 14.52 -10.91 -17.89
N GLN A 110 13.76 -9.82 -17.76
CA GLN A 110 13.18 -9.11 -18.90
C GLN A 110 13.25 -7.61 -18.62
N TYR A 111 13.61 -6.84 -19.63
CA TYR A 111 13.69 -5.40 -19.56
C TYR A 111 12.86 -4.81 -20.70
N ILE A 112 12.02 -3.83 -20.38
CA ILE A 112 11.17 -3.15 -21.35
C ILE A 112 11.49 -1.67 -21.29
N THR A 113 11.91 -1.09 -22.42
CA THR A 113 12.18 0.34 -22.55
C THR A 113 10.86 1.13 -22.52
N PHE A 114 10.92 2.45 -22.33
CA PHE A 114 9.73 3.30 -22.48
C PHE A 114 9.18 3.24 -23.90
N ASN A 115 10.05 3.16 -24.92
CA ASN A 115 9.65 2.98 -26.32
C ASN A 115 8.87 1.67 -26.52
N ASP A 116 9.38 0.55 -26.00
CA ASP A 116 8.70 -0.75 -26.13
C ASP A 116 7.41 -0.80 -25.33
N MET A 117 7.39 -0.20 -24.13
CA MET A 117 6.19 -0.12 -23.28
C MET A 117 5.08 0.66 -24.00
N ASP A 118 5.42 1.75 -24.68
CA ASP A 118 4.45 2.51 -25.47
C ASP A 118 3.86 1.67 -26.61
N LYS A 119 4.72 0.98 -27.39
CA LYS A 119 4.28 0.10 -28.48
C LYS A 119 3.39 -1.03 -27.99
N LEU A 120 3.81 -1.73 -26.92
CA LEU A 120 3.07 -2.88 -26.38
C LEU A 120 1.71 -2.45 -25.80
N THR A 121 1.68 -1.38 -25.01
CA THR A 121 0.43 -0.86 -24.44
C THR A 121 -0.49 -0.28 -25.50
N GLY A 122 0.06 0.38 -26.54
CA GLY A 122 -0.70 0.91 -27.67
C GLY A 122 -1.34 -0.18 -28.52
N LYS A 123 -0.61 -1.26 -28.81
CA LYS A 123 -1.14 -2.42 -29.54
C LYS A 123 -2.22 -3.15 -28.76
N LEU A 124 -1.95 -3.46 -27.48
CA LEU A 124 -2.97 -4.11 -26.64
C LEU A 124 -4.23 -3.23 -26.52
N ALA A 125 -4.07 -1.91 -26.38
CA ALA A 125 -5.18 -0.96 -26.34
C ALA A 125 -6.05 -1.05 -27.60
N GLY A 126 -5.46 -1.13 -28.80
CA GLY A 126 -6.18 -1.34 -30.04
C GLY A 126 -6.98 -2.63 -30.06
N SER A 127 -6.36 -3.75 -29.68
CA SER A 127 -7.07 -5.03 -29.58
C SER A 127 -8.22 -5.02 -28.56
N LEU A 128 -8.08 -4.28 -27.43
CA LEU A 128 -9.17 -4.12 -26.48
C LEU A 128 -10.36 -3.36 -27.09
N LEU A 129 -10.10 -2.35 -27.93
CA LEU A 129 -11.13 -1.66 -28.68
C LEU A 129 -11.82 -2.60 -29.68
N ASP A 130 -11.06 -3.47 -30.37
CA ASP A 130 -11.61 -4.46 -31.30
C ASP A 130 -12.49 -5.51 -30.59
N LEU A 131 -12.16 -5.87 -29.34
CA LEU A 131 -13.00 -6.70 -28.47
C LEU A 131 -14.26 -6.01 -27.98
N GLY A 132 -14.45 -4.72 -28.31
CA GLY A 132 -15.61 -3.93 -27.93
C GLY A 132 -15.52 -3.28 -26.54
N ILE A 133 -14.36 -3.29 -25.89
CA ILE A 133 -14.13 -2.58 -24.62
C ILE A 133 -14.08 -1.07 -24.90
N ARG A 134 -14.76 -0.29 -24.09
CA ARG A 134 -14.89 1.17 -24.25
C ARG A 134 -14.57 1.92 -22.96
N LYS A 135 -14.41 3.21 -23.07
CA LYS A 135 -14.27 4.14 -21.93
C LYS A 135 -15.33 3.86 -20.86
N GLY A 136 -14.87 3.70 -19.61
CA GLY A 136 -15.72 3.42 -18.46
C GLY A 136 -16.05 1.94 -18.24
N ASP A 137 -15.73 1.03 -19.15
CA ASP A 137 -15.82 -0.40 -18.90
C ASP A 137 -14.79 -0.85 -17.87
N ARG A 138 -15.17 -1.76 -16.97
CA ARG A 138 -14.28 -2.32 -15.95
C ARG A 138 -13.66 -3.59 -16.47
N VAL A 139 -12.32 -3.62 -16.45
CA VAL A 139 -11.52 -4.77 -16.89
C VAL A 139 -10.70 -5.27 -15.71
N GLY A 140 -10.88 -6.53 -15.35
CA GLY A 140 -10.17 -7.17 -14.25
C GLY A 140 -8.74 -7.55 -14.63
N ILE A 141 -7.82 -7.39 -13.67
CA ILE A 141 -6.44 -7.85 -13.80
C ILE A 141 -6.12 -8.73 -12.61
N TYR A 142 -6.14 -10.04 -12.83
CA TYR A 142 -5.80 -11.09 -11.87
C TYR A 142 -4.57 -11.82 -12.38
N MET A 143 -3.40 -11.22 -12.15
CA MET A 143 -2.10 -11.66 -12.68
C MET A 143 -1.01 -11.54 -11.60
N PRO A 144 0.07 -12.33 -11.67
CA PRO A 144 1.27 -12.06 -10.88
C PRO A 144 1.89 -10.74 -11.34
N LEU A 145 2.73 -10.13 -10.48
CA LEU A 145 3.37 -8.84 -10.80
C LEU A 145 4.54 -9.06 -11.77
N ASN A 146 4.22 -9.15 -13.05
CA ASN A 146 5.13 -9.35 -14.16
C ASN A 146 4.93 -8.28 -15.26
N PRO A 147 5.74 -8.25 -16.32
CA PRO A 147 5.60 -7.27 -17.40
C PRO A 147 4.23 -7.26 -18.07
N ASP A 148 3.64 -8.42 -18.36
CA ASP A 148 2.32 -8.52 -19.00
C ASP A 148 1.22 -7.90 -18.16
N CYS A 149 1.33 -8.04 -16.82
CA CYS A 149 0.44 -7.39 -15.85
C CYS A 149 0.48 -5.86 -15.98
N VAL A 150 1.67 -5.27 -16.12
CA VAL A 150 1.84 -3.81 -16.27
C VAL A 150 1.36 -3.35 -17.64
N ILE A 151 1.61 -4.12 -18.70
CA ILE A 151 1.12 -3.83 -20.07
C ILE A 151 -0.41 -3.81 -20.06
N ALA A 152 -1.06 -4.83 -19.48
CA ALA A 152 -2.51 -4.89 -19.35
C ALA A 152 -3.07 -3.72 -18.54
N PHE A 153 -2.44 -3.40 -17.39
CA PHE A 153 -2.82 -2.30 -16.53
C PHE A 153 -2.84 -0.95 -17.26
N TYR A 154 -1.81 -0.67 -18.01
CA TYR A 154 -1.73 0.56 -18.80
C TYR A 154 -2.65 0.51 -20.04
N ALA A 155 -2.71 -0.58 -20.78
CA ALA A 155 -3.56 -0.68 -21.99
C ALA A 155 -5.04 -0.41 -21.68
N VAL A 156 -5.55 -0.91 -20.56
CA VAL A 156 -6.92 -0.66 -20.11
C VAL A 156 -7.16 0.84 -19.85
N MET A 157 -6.27 1.50 -19.11
CA MET A 157 -6.41 2.94 -18.81
C MET A 157 -6.14 3.81 -20.05
N ARG A 158 -5.34 3.35 -21.01
CA ARG A 158 -5.02 4.05 -22.24
C ARG A 158 -6.26 4.38 -23.06
N ILE A 159 -7.22 3.46 -23.11
CA ILE A 159 -8.51 3.64 -23.80
C ILE A 159 -9.59 4.26 -22.90
N GLY A 160 -9.25 4.71 -21.70
CA GLY A 160 -10.20 5.29 -20.73
C GLY A 160 -11.12 4.25 -20.08
N ALA A 161 -10.84 2.95 -20.20
CA ALA A 161 -11.48 1.92 -19.42
C ALA A 161 -10.91 1.90 -17.99
N VAL A 162 -11.65 1.31 -17.06
CA VAL A 162 -11.31 1.27 -15.65
C VAL A 162 -10.54 -0.02 -15.34
N SER A 163 -9.29 0.12 -14.95
CA SER A 163 -8.50 -1.01 -14.48
C SER A 163 -8.96 -1.45 -13.10
N VAL A 164 -9.23 -2.74 -12.93
CA VAL A 164 -9.63 -3.35 -11.66
C VAL A 164 -8.58 -4.39 -11.25
N PRO A 165 -7.49 -3.94 -10.62
CA PRO A 165 -6.48 -4.85 -10.09
C PRO A 165 -7.06 -5.74 -9.01
N ILE A 166 -6.82 -7.04 -9.12
CA ILE A 166 -7.30 -8.07 -8.19
C ILE A 166 -6.08 -8.83 -7.68
N PHE A 167 -5.97 -8.93 -6.36
CA PHE A 167 -4.84 -9.59 -5.72
C PHE A 167 -4.64 -11.02 -6.25
N SER A 168 -3.43 -11.32 -6.73
CA SER A 168 -3.06 -12.59 -7.38
C SER A 168 -3.22 -13.83 -6.51
N GLY A 169 -3.34 -13.64 -5.20
CA GLY A 169 -3.51 -14.72 -4.24
C GLY A 169 -4.95 -15.06 -3.88
N TYR A 170 -5.95 -14.40 -4.46
CA TYR A 170 -7.35 -14.75 -4.18
C TYR A 170 -7.74 -16.10 -4.77
N GLY A 171 -8.58 -16.84 -4.04
CA GLY A 171 -9.29 -17.99 -4.56
C GLY A 171 -10.59 -17.60 -5.28
N ARG A 172 -11.31 -18.62 -5.79
CA ARG A 172 -12.52 -18.48 -6.60
C ARG A 172 -13.54 -17.48 -6.03
N ASP A 173 -13.94 -17.65 -4.79
CA ASP A 173 -15.08 -16.88 -4.22
C ASP A 173 -14.74 -15.39 -4.07
N ALA A 174 -13.51 -15.09 -3.65
CA ALA A 174 -13.04 -13.72 -3.56
C ALA A 174 -12.89 -13.06 -4.94
N LEU A 175 -12.47 -13.82 -5.94
CA LEU A 175 -12.37 -13.37 -7.33
C LEU A 175 -13.77 -13.10 -7.89
N GLN A 176 -14.71 -14.06 -7.76
CA GLN A 176 -16.09 -13.94 -8.22
C GLN A 176 -16.80 -12.74 -7.60
N THR A 177 -16.67 -12.54 -6.29
CA THR A 177 -17.26 -11.39 -5.60
C THR A 177 -16.88 -10.05 -6.24
N ARG A 178 -15.63 -9.91 -6.67
CA ARG A 178 -15.15 -8.66 -7.31
C ARG A 178 -15.58 -8.53 -8.75
N ILE A 179 -15.65 -9.64 -9.46
CA ILE A 179 -16.19 -9.70 -10.83
C ILE A 179 -17.65 -9.23 -10.83
N ASP A 180 -18.46 -9.76 -9.92
CA ASP A 180 -19.88 -9.44 -9.84
C ASP A 180 -20.12 -8.00 -9.38
N ASP A 181 -19.43 -7.53 -8.33
CA ASP A 181 -19.59 -6.20 -7.78
C ASP A 181 -19.18 -5.11 -8.78
N ALA A 182 -18.01 -5.25 -9.43
CA ALA A 182 -17.56 -4.32 -10.45
C ALA A 182 -18.27 -4.48 -11.80
N GLY A 183 -18.91 -5.63 -12.05
CA GLY A 183 -19.47 -5.99 -13.35
C GLY A 183 -18.39 -6.17 -14.43
N ILE A 184 -17.35 -6.91 -14.09
CA ILE A 184 -16.21 -7.21 -14.99
C ILE A 184 -16.66 -8.18 -16.07
N LYS A 185 -16.44 -7.83 -17.33
CA LYS A 185 -16.74 -8.68 -18.48
C LYS A 185 -15.51 -9.36 -19.07
N TYR A 186 -14.33 -8.78 -18.88
CA TYR A 186 -13.02 -9.28 -19.34
C TYR A 186 -12.06 -9.32 -18.17
N LEU A 187 -11.36 -10.44 -18.04
CA LEU A 187 -10.38 -10.67 -16.97
C LEU A 187 -9.05 -11.10 -17.58
N PHE A 188 -8.02 -10.31 -17.38
CA PHE A 188 -6.66 -10.73 -17.64
C PHE A 188 -6.18 -11.69 -16.54
N THR A 189 -5.53 -12.78 -16.94
CA THR A 189 -4.89 -13.73 -16.04
C THR A 189 -3.63 -14.34 -16.68
N SER A 190 -2.79 -15.00 -15.89
CA SER A 190 -1.66 -15.79 -16.38
C SER A 190 -1.96 -17.27 -16.25
N GLU A 191 -1.39 -18.11 -17.14
CA GLU A 191 -1.56 -19.56 -17.04
C GLU A 191 -1.05 -20.06 -15.70
N SER A 192 0.21 -19.73 -15.36
CA SER A 192 0.80 -20.06 -14.06
C SER A 192 1.93 -19.09 -13.70
N TYR A 193 2.37 -19.16 -12.44
CA TYR A 193 3.60 -18.54 -11.95
C TYR A 193 4.25 -19.44 -10.89
N ARG A 194 5.50 -19.12 -10.49
CA ARG A 194 6.21 -19.90 -9.45
C ARG A 194 6.33 -19.10 -8.16
N ARG A 195 6.17 -19.80 -7.03
CA ARG A 195 6.44 -19.26 -5.71
C ARG A 195 6.94 -20.34 -4.76
N LYS A 196 8.12 -20.13 -4.16
CA LYS A 196 8.84 -21.10 -3.30
C LYS A 196 9.01 -22.47 -3.99
N GLY A 197 9.40 -22.43 -5.28
CA GLY A 197 9.62 -23.62 -6.10
C GLY A 197 8.35 -24.33 -6.58
N LYS A 198 7.16 -23.91 -6.15
CA LYS A 198 5.88 -24.50 -6.54
C LYS A 198 5.25 -23.74 -7.69
N GLU A 199 4.70 -24.47 -8.65
CA GLU A 199 3.87 -23.88 -9.69
C GLU A 199 2.47 -23.58 -9.12
N ILE A 200 1.98 -22.38 -9.37
CA ILE A 200 0.63 -21.92 -9.01
C ILE A 200 -0.12 -21.64 -10.31
N ARG A 201 -1.12 -22.46 -10.62
CA ARG A 201 -1.93 -22.40 -11.84
C ARG A 201 -3.05 -21.39 -11.67
N MET A 202 -2.80 -20.14 -12.01
CA MET A 202 -3.78 -19.05 -11.86
C MET A 202 -4.98 -19.22 -12.79
N ALA A 203 -4.74 -19.65 -14.03
CA ALA A 203 -5.81 -19.86 -14.99
C ALA A 203 -6.85 -20.87 -14.51
N GLU A 204 -6.49 -21.88 -13.71
CA GLU A 204 -7.47 -22.83 -13.14
C GLU A 204 -8.46 -22.10 -12.21
N THR A 205 -7.96 -21.19 -11.36
CA THR A 205 -8.83 -20.34 -10.51
C THR A 205 -9.68 -19.40 -11.37
N ALA A 206 -9.11 -18.77 -12.38
CA ALA A 206 -9.83 -17.89 -13.29
C ALA A 206 -10.90 -18.65 -14.12
N ARG A 207 -10.62 -19.89 -14.53
CA ARG A 207 -11.59 -20.75 -15.24
C ARG A 207 -12.76 -21.23 -14.36
N SER A 208 -12.63 -21.12 -13.05
CA SER A 208 -13.68 -21.53 -12.10
C SER A 208 -14.72 -20.44 -11.81
N VAL A 209 -14.49 -19.20 -12.25
CA VAL A 209 -15.45 -18.09 -12.10
C VAL A 209 -16.37 -18.00 -13.32
N GLU A 210 -17.50 -17.31 -13.14
CA GLU A 210 -18.58 -17.25 -14.13
C GLU A 210 -18.73 -15.83 -14.71
N ASN A 211 -19.42 -15.73 -15.85
CA ASN A 211 -19.85 -14.48 -16.48
C ASN A 211 -18.71 -13.54 -16.89
N VAL A 212 -17.52 -14.06 -17.18
CA VAL A 212 -16.36 -13.29 -17.60
C VAL A 212 -15.61 -14.00 -18.74
N LYS A 213 -15.09 -13.24 -19.70
CA LYS A 213 -14.17 -13.73 -20.74
C LYS A 213 -12.74 -13.60 -20.25
N LEU A 214 -11.95 -14.66 -20.43
CA LEU A 214 -10.57 -14.70 -19.98
C LEU A 214 -9.63 -14.29 -21.10
N ILE A 215 -8.66 -13.42 -20.77
CA ILE A 215 -7.49 -13.09 -21.62
C ILE A 215 -6.28 -13.65 -20.88
N ILE A 216 -5.64 -14.69 -21.47
CA ILE A 216 -4.65 -15.50 -20.77
C ILE A 216 -3.25 -15.24 -21.35
N SER A 217 -2.32 -14.87 -20.46
CA SER A 217 -0.90 -14.74 -20.77
C SER A 217 -0.17 -16.05 -20.45
N GLY A 218 0.80 -16.42 -21.30
CA GLY A 218 1.69 -17.56 -21.08
C GLY A 218 1.05 -18.94 -21.29
N SER A 219 -0.16 -19.02 -21.85
CA SER A 219 -0.81 -20.30 -22.18
C SER A 219 -0.44 -20.77 -23.60
N THR A 220 -0.15 -22.06 -23.72
CA THR A 220 0.02 -22.75 -24.99
C THR A 220 -1.24 -23.52 -25.43
N GLU A 221 -2.19 -23.72 -24.50
CA GLU A 221 -3.43 -24.44 -24.72
C GLU A 221 -4.62 -23.62 -24.21
N LEU A 222 -5.29 -22.91 -25.11
CA LEU A 222 -6.47 -22.11 -24.82
C LEU A 222 -7.74 -22.92 -25.11
N LYS A 223 -8.79 -22.71 -24.30
CA LYS A 223 -10.13 -23.19 -24.61
C LYS A 223 -10.77 -22.27 -25.67
N GLU A 224 -11.75 -22.78 -26.40
CA GLU A 224 -12.43 -22.07 -27.49
C GLU A 224 -12.97 -20.67 -27.10
N SER A 225 -13.34 -20.48 -25.84
CA SER A 225 -13.85 -19.19 -25.31
C SER A 225 -12.78 -18.27 -24.72
N GLU A 226 -11.52 -18.70 -24.69
CA GLU A 226 -10.40 -17.96 -24.12
C GLU A 226 -9.65 -17.17 -25.18
N ILE A 227 -9.04 -16.07 -24.81
CA ILE A 227 -8.36 -15.14 -25.69
C ILE A 227 -6.86 -15.16 -25.34
N SER A 228 -6.03 -15.27 -26.36
CA SER A 228 -4.57 -15.21 -26.21
C SER A 228 -4.09 -13.78 -26.00
N PHE A 229 -3.37 -13.54 -24.90
CA PHE A 229 -2.72 -12.26 -24.64
C PHE A 229 -1.66 -11.94 -25.72
N SER A 230 -0.87 -12.93 -26.14
CA SER A 230 0.15 -12.76 -27.17
C SER A 230 -0.44 -12.43 -28.53
N GLU A 231 -1.53 -13.09 -28.92
CA GLU A 231 -2.22 -12.77 -30.19
C GLU A 231 -2.81 -11.36 -30.19
N LEU A 232 -3.33 -10.87 -29.06
CA LEU A 232 -3.78 -9.48 -28.95
C LEU A 232 -2.63 -8.49 -29.12
N LEU A 233 -1.43 -8.79 -28.59
CA LEU A 233 -0.24 -7.97 -28.79
C LEU A 233 0.28 -7.99 -30.21
N GLU A 234 0.26 -9.15 -30.87
CA GLU A 234 0.77 -9.31 -32.23
C GLU A 234 -0.13 -8.63 -33.27
N ASN A 235 -1.45 -8.84 -33.15
CA ASN A 235 -2.44 -8.43 -34.13
C ASN A 235 -3.02 -7.02 -33.89
N GLY A 236 -2.83 -6.45 -32.71
CA GLY A 236 -3.39 -5.16 -32.36
C GLY A 236 -2.81 -3.99 -33.14
N SER A 237 -3.65 -3.09 -33.59
CA SER A 237 -3.24 -1.81 -34.15
C SER A 237 -2.87 -0.84 -33.02
N TYR A 238 -1.84 -0.03 -33.22
CA TYR A 238 -1.43 0.97 -32.24
C TYR A 238 -2.52 2.02 -32.01
N THR A 239 -2.82 2.29 -30.76
CA THR A 239 -3.80 3.30 -30.34
C THR A 239 -3.17 4.27 -29.35
N GLU A 240 -3.28 5.57 -29.59
CA GLU A 240 -2.85 6.62 -28.67
C GLU A 240 -3.75 6.70 -27.44
N SER A 241 -3.25 7.38 -26.39
CA SER A 241 -4.02 7.58 -25.16
C SER A 241 -5.25 8.46 -25.39
N VAL A 242 -6.42 7.96 -25.01
CA VAL A 242 -7.68 8.70 -25.10
C VAL A 242 -7.66 9.90 -24.17
N HIS A 243 -8.15 11.05 -24.61
CA HIS A 243 -8.29 12.26 -23.80
C HIS A 243 -9.45 12.10 -22.80
N THR A 244 -9.16 11.49 -21.65
CA THR A 244 -10.15 11.34 -20.57
C THR A 244 -10.35 12.65 -19.82
N GLU A 245 -11.55 12.90 -19.31
CA GLU A 245 -11.76 13.98 -18.35
C GLU A 245 -10.96 13.66 -17.06
N SER A 246 -10.53 14.72 -16.35
CA SER A 246 -9.76 14.58 -15.10
C SER A 246 -10.45 13.68 -14.07
N GLU A 247 -11.77 13.74 -14.02
CA GLU A 247 -12.64 13.02 -13.09
C GLU A 247 -13.14 11.67 -13.65
N ASP A 248 -12.72 11.26 -14.86
CA ASP A 248 -13.05 9.94 -15.36
C ASP A 248 -12.36 8.87 -14.50
N PRO A 249 -13.09 7.81 -14.08
CA PRO A 249 -12.51 6.68 -13.36
C PRO A 249 -11.40 6.01 -14.16
N ALA A 250 -10.28 5.76 -13.51
CA ALA A 250 -9.11 5.07 -14.08
C ALA A 250 -8.86 3.73 -13.41
N ILE A 251 -9.01 3.68 -12.09
CA ILE A 251 -8.65 2.52 -11.28
C ILE A 251 -9.75 2.27 -10.24
N MET A 252 -10.11 1.01 -10.04
CA MET A 252 -10.94 0.58 -8.93
C MET A 252 -10.16 -0.43 -8.09
N LEU A 253 -9.96 -0.11 -6.81
CA LEU A 253 -9.24 -0.97 -5.87
C LEU A 253 -10.19 -1.47 -4.78
N TYR A 254 -10.02 -2.74 -4.40
CA TYR A 254 -10.84 -3.37 -3.37
C TYR A 254 -10.11 -3.44 -2.03
N THR A 255 -10.78 -2.97 -0.97
CA THR A 255 -10.32 -3.15 0.42
C THR A 255 -11.17 -4.19 1.13
N SER A 256 -10.60 -4.87 2.13
CA SER A 256 -11.37 -5.65 3.08
C SER A 256 -12.20 -4.70 3.95
N GLY A 257 -13.50 -4.65 3.74
CA GLY A 257 -14.40 -3.87 4.61
C GLY A 257 -14.45 -4.44 6.03
N THR A 258 -14.59 -3.56 7.03
CA THR A 258 -14.82 -3.95 8.45
C THR A 258 -16.07 -4.81 8.62
N THR A 259 -17.05 -4.68 7.72
CA THR A 259 -18.32 -5.44 7.69
C THR A 259 -18.22 -6.76 6.92
N GLY A 260 -17.05 -7.18 6.46
CA GLY A 260 -16.83 -8.43 5.72
C GLY A 260 -17.04 -8.35 4.20
N LYS A 261 -17.82 -7.39 3.69
CA LYS A 261 -17.97 -7.20 2.23
C LYS A 261 -16.89 -6.25 1.70
N PRO A 262 -16.21 -6.59 0.59
CA PRO A 262 -15.20 -5.71 -0.01
C PRO A 262 -15.79 -4.34 -0.39
N LYS A 263 -14.94 -3.29 -0.34
CA LYS A 263 -15.28 -1.94 -0.79
C LYS A 263 -14.50 -1.64 -2.06
N GLY A 264 -15.16 -1.44 -3.17
CA GLY A 264 -14.53 -0.97 -4.42
C GLY A 264 -14.37 0.56 -4.38
N THR A 265 -13.17 1.05 -4.14
CA THR A 265 -12.85 2.50 -4.15
C THR A 265 -12.54 2.95 -5.57
N VAL A 266 -13.12 4.10 -5.98
CA VAL A 266 -13.00 4.61 -7.34
C VAL A 266 -12.00 5.76 -7.40
N HIS A 267 -10.95 5.61 -8.22
CA HIS A 267 -9.89 6.59 -8.40
C HIS A 267 -9.89 7.11 -9.84
N VAL A 268 -9.68 8.43 -9.98
CA VAL A 268 -9.80 9.14 -11.25
C VAL A 268 -8.43 9.45 -11.86
N HIS A 269 -8.39 9.71 -13.17
CA HIS A 269 -7.15 9.99 -13.89
C HIS A 269 -6.36 11.16 -13.31
N GLY A 270 -6.97 12.34 -13.19
CA GLY A 270 -6.25 13.55 -12.80
C GLY A 270 -5.73 13.52 -11.37
N GLY A 271 -6.61 13.19 -10.42
CA GLY A 271 -6.26 13.18 -9.00
C GLY A 271 -5.20 12.14 -8.65
N THR A 272 -5.36 10.92 -9.16
CA THR A 272 -4.39 9.83 -8.96
C THR A 272 -3.03 10.20 -9.53
N LEU A 273 -2.99 10.65 -10.78
CA LEU A 273 -1.76 11.00 -11.47
C LEU A 273 -0.93 12.03 -10.70
N VAL A 274 -1.55 13.16 -10.32
CA VAL A 274 -0.83 14.26 -9.67
C VAL A 274 -0.35 13.86 -8.29
N ASN A 275 -1.20 13.21 -7.48
CA ASN A 275 -0.83 12.88 -6.11
C ASN A 275 0.22 11.76 -6.04
N VAL A 276 0.04 10.67 -6.78
CA VAL A 276 0.98 9.55 -6.78
C VAL A 276 2.36 9.98 -7.27
N THR A 277 2.42 10.76 -8.35
CA THR A 277 3.69 11.29 -8.88
C THR A 277 4.37 12.21 -7.87
N LYS A 278 3.60 13.09 -7.19
CA LYS A 278 4.11 13.95 -6.11
C LYS A 278 4.73 13.11 -4.98
N GLU A 279 4.06 12.06 -4.56
CA GLU A 279 4.51 11.23 -3.44
C GLU A 279 5.80 10.48 -3.77
N VAL A 280 5.86 9.81 -4.91
CA VAL A 280 7.09 9.09 -5.32
C VAL A 280 8.25 10.06 -5.51
N LYS A 281 8.01 11.25 -6.08
CA LYS A 281 9.06 12.27 -6.24
C LYS A 281 9.59 12.82 -4.92
N TYR A 282 8.72 13.19 -4.00
CA TYR A 282 9.14 13.94 -2.82
C TYR A 282 9.34 13.08 -1.57
N TYR A 283 8.66 11.94 -1.44
CA TYR A 283 8.86 11.05 -0.30
C TYR A 283 9.98 10.05 -0.56
N MET A 284 10.01 9.44 -1.75
CA MET A 284 11.07 8.51 -2.14
C MET A 284 12.29 9.20 -2.77
N ASP A 285 12.22 10.51 -3.01
CA ASP A 285 13.25 11.27 -3.73
C ASP A 285 13.61 10.67 -5.10
N ALA A 286 12.60 10.11 -5.78
CA ALA A 286 12.79 9.42 -7.05
C ALA A 286 13.15 10.38 -8.20
N ARG A 287 14.03 9.91 -9.09
CA ARG A 287 14.59 10.68 -10.21
C ARG A 287 14.67 9.83 -11.46
N PRO A 288 14.79 10.44 -12.63
CA PRO A 288 15.17 9.68 -13.84
C PRO A 288 16.46 8.88 -13.59
N GLY A 289 16.45 7.61 -14.03
CA GLY A 289 17.56 6.67 -13.83
C GLY A 289 17.51 5.86 -12.53
N ASP A 290 16.64 6.21 -11.56
CA ASP A 290 16.38 5.35 -10.40
C ASP A 290 15.62 4.08 -10.80
N THR A 291 15.78 3.05 -9.99
CA THR A 291 14.98 1.83 -10.05
C THR A 291 14.26 1.65 -8.72
N LEU A 292 12.94 1.76 -8.75
CA LEU A 292 12.07 1.53 -7.61
C LEU A 292 11.65 0.07 -7.54
N PHE A 293 11.92 -0.59 -6.45
CA PHE A 293 11.36 -1.89 -6.11
C PHE A 293 10.48 -1.77 -4.87
N TRP A 294 9.18 -2.01 -5.02
CA TRP A 294 8.26 -2.14 -3.90
C TRP A 294 7.77 -3.57 -3.83
N ILE A 295 8.01 -4.22 -2.69
CA ILE A 295 7.59 -5.62 -2.48
C ILE A 295 6.09 -5.64 -2.24
N THR A 296 5.31 -5.84 -3.30
CA THR A 296 3.85 -5.73 -3.30
C THR A 296 3.20 -6.59 -4.40
N ASP A 297 1.91 -6.39 -4.64
CA ASP A 297 1.10 -6.98 -5.71
C ASP A 297 0.27 -5.87 -6.35
N LEU A 298 -0.13 -6.02 -7.62
CA LEU A 298 -0.93 -5.00 -8.31
C LEU A 298 -2.30 -4.79 -7.65
N GLY A 299 -2.88 -5.82 -7.04
CA GLY A 299 -4.16 -5.74 -6.31
C GLY A 299 -4.11 -4.96 -4.99
N TRP A 300 -2.94 -4.49 -4.56
CA TRP A 300 -2.75 -3.59 -3.42
C TRP A 300 -2.37 -2.19 -3.89
N MET A 301 -2.77 -1.16 -3.15
CA MET A 301 -2.55 0.24 -3.56
C MET A 301 -1.09 0.57 -3.91
N MET A 302 -0.13 -0.07 -3.25
CA MET A 302 1.29 0.19 -3.50
C MET A 302 1.76 -0.32 -4.87
N GLY A 303 1.05 -1.26 -5.49
CA GLY A 303 1.32 -1.68 -6.87
C GLY A 303 1.11 -0.55 -7.88
N PRO A 304 -0.13 -0.09 -8.09
CA PRO A 304 -0.42 1.07 -8.93
C PRO A 304 0.38 2.33 -8.53
N TRP A 305 0.52 2.60 -7.23
CA TRP A 305 1.28 3.73 -6.72
C TRP A 305 2.75 3.72 -7.19
N ALA A 306 3.43 2.60 -7.02
CA ALA A 306 4.85 2.47 -7.41
C ALA A 306 5.03 2.51 -8.93
N ILE A 307 4.18 1.80 -9.68
CA ILE A 307 4.26 1.70 -11.14
C ILE A 307 4.02 3.08 -11.77
N ILE A 308 2.88 3.72 -11.46
CA ILE A 308 2.54 5.03 -12.03
C ILE A 308 3.57 6.08 -11.60
N GLY A 309 3.89 6.13 -10.29
CA GLY A 309 4.78 7.16 -9.76
C GLY A 309 6.20 7.09 -10.33
N ALA A 310 6.79 5.89 -10.43
CA ALA A 310 8.11 5.71 -11.03
C ALA A 310 8.11 6.10 -12.51
N ASN A 311 7.19 5.54 -13.30
CA ASN A 311 7.17 5.77 -14.73
C ASN A 311 6.85 7.22 -15.11
N CYS A 312 5.96 7.91 -14.37
CA CYS A 312 5.70 9.34 -14.59
C CYS A 312 6.93 10.22 -14.39
N LEU A 313 7.89 9.78 -13.58
CA LEU A 313 9.16 10.47 -13.32
C LEU A 313 10.29 10.04 -14.26
N GLY A 314 10.04 9.13 -15.21
CA GLY A 314 11.07 8.56 -16.08
C GLY A 314 12.03 7.64 -15.32
N ALA A 315 11.61 7.09 -14.18
CA ALA A 315 12.32 6.06 -13.43
C ALA A 315 11.80 4.66 -13.78
N SER A 316 12.64 3.65 -13.57
CA SER A 316 12.24 2.25 -13.76
C SER A 316 11.46 1.73 -12.57
N ILE A 317 10.44 0.91 -12.83
CA ILE A 317 9.88 0.01 -11.82
C ILE A 317 10.55 -1.37 -11.94
N PHE A 318 10.99 -1.93 -10.82
CA PHE A 318 11.44 -3.32 -10.77
C PHE A 318 10.32 -4.21 -10.26
N LEU A 319 10.04 -5.28 -10.99
CA LEU A 319 9.02 -6.27 -10.69
C LEU A 319 9.71 -7.60 -10.37
N TYR A 320 9.20 -8.30 -9.37
CA TYR A 320 9.66 -9.63 -9.02
C TYR A 320 8.48 -10.58 -8.84
N ASP A 321 8.49 -11.66 -9.60
CA ASP A 321 7.54 -12.75 -9.48
C ASP A 321 8.21 -13.94 -8.78
N GLY A 322 8.02 -14.03 -7.47
CA GLY A 322 8.64 -15.04 -6.62
C GLY A 322 8.61 -14.68 -5.14
N ALA A 323 9.25 -15.51 -4.32
CA ALA A 323 9.45 -15.24 -2.90
C ALA A 323 10.84 -14.66 -2.65
N ILE A 324 10.90 -13.55 -1.92
CA ILE A 324 12.16 -12.81 -1.66
C ILE A 324 13.10 -13.50 -0.69
N ASP A 325 12.68 -14.62 -0.09
CA ASP A 325 13.44 -15.48 0.82
C ASP A 325 13.69 -16.88 0.24
N PHE A 326 13.50 -17.08 -1.07
CA PHE A 326 13.68 -18.34 -1.77
C PHE A 326 14.50 -18.12 -3.08
N PRO A 327 15.42 -19.05 -3.44
CA PRO A 327 15.72 -20.35 -2.81
C PRO A 327 16.55 -20.24 -1.52
N ASN A 328 17.04 -19.06 -1.18
CA ASN A 328 17.84 -18.81 0.01
C ASN A 328 17.43 -17.49 0.69
N PRO A 329 17.75 -17.28 1.96
CA PRO A 329 17.39 -16.05 2.70
C PRO A 329 17.99 -14.76 2.12
N ASP A 330 19.05 -14.84 1.33
CA ASP A 330 19.76 -13.70 0.75
C ASP A 330 19.17 -13.24 -0.60
N ARG A 331 18.09 -13.87 -1.07
CA ARG A 331 17.48 -13.57 -2.37
C ARG A 331 17.20 -12.07 -2.59
N LEU A 332 16.77 -11.37 -1.55
CA LEU A 332 16.54 -9.92 -1.64
C LEU A 332 17.82 -9.16 -2.03
N TRP A 333 18.97 -9.53 -1.46
CA TRP A 333 20.27 -8.92 -1.78
C TRP A 333 20.68 -9.19 -3.22
N ASP A 334 20.46 -10.42 -3.70
CA ASP A 334 20.75 -10.79 -5.08
C ASP A 334 19.89 -9.97 -6.05
N LEU A 335 18.61 -9.74 -5.72
CA LEU A 335 17.72 -8.88 -6.52
C LEU A 335 18.18 -7.43 -6.52
N VAL A 336 18.56 -6.88 -5.36
CA VAL A 336 19.03 -5.49 -5.22
C VAL A 336 20.31 -5.27 -5.99
N ASP A 337 21.32 -6.13 -5.76
CA ASP A 337 22.64 -6.00 -6.37
C ASP A 337 22.58 -6.28 -7.88
N GLY A 338 21.78 -7.28 -8.29
CA GLY A 338 21.71 -7.75 -9.69
C GLY A 338 20.88 -6.88 -10.63
N ASN A 339 20.05 -5.96 -10.10
CA ASN A 339 19.12 -5.16 -10.90
C ASN A 339 19.26 -3.64 -10.71
N GLY A 340 20.27 -3.20 -9.94
CA GLY A 340 20.56 -1.77 -9.71
C GLY A 340 19.41 -1.04 -9.04
N ILE A 341 18.79 -1.68 -8.03
CA ILE A 341 17.69 -1.08 -7.26
C ILE A 341 18.26 0.02 -6.37
N THR A 342 17.67 1.21 -6.46
CA THR A 342 18.11 2.40 -5.69
C THR A 342 17.08 2.84 -4.65
N LEU A 343 15.82 2.46 -4.84
CA LEU A 343 14.70 2.76 -3.95
C LEU A 343 14.00 1.45 -3.61
N LEU A 344 13.94 1.11 -2.31
CA LEU A 344 13.41 -0.18 -1.87
C LEU A 344 12.27 0.00 -0.87
N GLY A 345 11.08 -0.45 -1.24
CA GLY A 345 9.89 -0.51 -0.38
C GLY A 345 9.78 -1.83 0.37
N VAL A 346 9.70 -1.76 1.70
CA VAL A 346 9.63 -2.92 2.60
C VAL A 346 8.47 -2.79 3.59
N SER A 347 8.05 -3.89 4.20
CA SER A 347 7.13 -3.89 5.33
C SER A 347 7.86 -4.10 6.66
N PRO A 348 7.35 -3.55 7.78
CA PRO A 348 7.89 -3.84 9.11
C PRO A 348 7.98 -5.34 9.42
N THR A 349 6.96 -6.13 9.05
CA THR A 349 6.95 -7.59 9.21
C THR A 349 8.14 -8.26 8.52
N LEU A 350 8.48 -7.86 7.30
CA LEU A 350 9.64 -8.39 6.58
C LEU A 350 10.92 -8.13 7.36
N ILE A 351 11.09 -6.92 7.87
CA ILE A 351 12.29 -6.51 8.59
C ILE A 351 12.39 -7.19 9.95
N ARG A 352 11.28 -7.37 10.67
CA ARG A 352 11.23 -8.18 11.89
C ARG A 352 11.72 -9.60 11.63
N ASN A 353 11.30 -10.21 10.53
CA ASN A 353 11.72 -11.55 10.15
C ASN A 353 13.24 -11.65 9.89
N TYR A 354 13.81 -10.67 9.18
CA TYR A 354 15.27 -10.61 8.97
C TYR A 354 16.02 -10.38 10.29
N LYS A 355 15.54 -9.49 11.16
CA LYS A 355 16.10 -9.27 12.49
C LYS A 355 16.10 -10.57 13.30
N PHE A 356 14.97 -11.27 13.35
CA PHE A 356 14.83 -12.54 14.08
C PHE A 356 15.76 -13.63 13.54
N LYS A 357 15.96 -13.70 12.22
CA LYS A 357 16.91 -14.62 11.58
C LYS A 357 18.38 -14.21 11.75
N GLY A 358 18.66 -13.08 12.39
CA GLY A 358 20.02 -12.59 12.62
C GLY A 358 20.77 -12.15 11.36
N VAL A 359 20.05 -11.76 10.31
CA VAL A 359 20.67 -11.25 9.08
C VAL A 359 21.40 -9.94 9.38
N SER A 360 22.68 -9.84 9.00
CA SER A 360 23.53 -8.67 9.30
C SER A 360 24.19 -8.02 8.08
N ARG A 361 23.76 -8.42 6.88
CA ARG A 361 24.32 -7.93 5.61
C ARG A 361 23.69 -6.59 5.21
N GLU A 362 24.51 -5.58 4.91
CA GLU A 362 24.09 -4.29 4.35
C GLU A 362 23.43 -4.46 2.97
N LEU A 363 22.41 -3.65 2.69
CA LEU A 363 21.81 -3.48 1.36
C LEU A 363 22.49 -2.32 0.63
N LYS A 364 23.50 -2.63 -0.19
CA LYS A 364 24.27 -1.63 -0.93
C LYS A 364 23.46 -1.03 -2.07
N GLY A 365 23.79 0.22 -2.44
CA GLY A 365 23.17 0.91 -3.58
C GLY A 365 21.82 1.54 -3.28
N ILE A 366 21.15 1.17 -2.20
CA ILE A 366 19.88 1.78 -1.80
C ILE A 366 20.11 3.20 -1.30
N ARG A 367 19.36 4.16 -1.85
CA ARG A 367 19.36 5.57 -1.46
C ARG A 367 18.27 5.91 -0.45
N VAL A 368 17.11 5.26 -0.56
CA VAL A 368 15.96 5.45 0.31
C VAL A 368 15.25 4.12 0.52
N PHE A 369 14.96 3.80 1.78
CA PHE A 369 13.96 2.79 2.10
C PHE A 369 12.58 3.41 2.15
N GLY A 370 11.61 2.83 1.44
CA GLY A 370 10.20 3.10 1.65
C GLY A 370 9.60 2.08 2.62
N SER A 371 8.61 2.48 3.40
CA SER A 371 7.91 1.53 4.26
C SER A 371 6.46 1.89 4.48
N THR A 372 5.59 0.88 4.50
CA THR A 372 4.16 1.00 4.85
C THR A 372 3.56 -0.36 5.22
N GLY A 373 2.28 -0.37 5.54
CA GLY A 373 1.45 -1.57 5.76
C GLY A 373 1.04 -1.78 7.20
N GLU A 374 1.90 -1.45 8.15
CA GLU A 374 1.64 -1.54 9.59
C GLU A 374 2.55 -0.56 10.36
N PRO A 375 2.22 -0.21 11.61
CA PRO A 375 3.12 0.57 12.45
C PRO A 375 4.43 -0.18 12.74
N TRP A 376 5.51 0.57 12.85
CA TRP A 376 6.81 0.05 13.23
C TRP A 376 6.91 -0.17 14.75
N ASP A 377 7.59 -1.22 15.16
CA ASP A 377 8.27 -1.30 16.44
C ASP A 377 9.65 -0.60 16.35
N GLU A 378 10.11 -0.04 17.45
CA GLU A 378 11.33 0.76 17.48
C GLU A 378 12.57 -0.06 17.12
N GLU A 379 12.67 -1.28 17.63
CA GLU A 379 13.86 -2.12 17.44
C GLU A 379 14.03 -2.57 15.97
N SER A 380 12.94 -2.91 15.29
CA SER A 380 13.00 -3.30 13.89
C SER A 380 13.25 -2.11 12.98
N TRP A 381 12.72 -0.92 13.33
CA TRP A 381 13.05 0.31 12.61
C TRP A 381 14.56 0.62 12.73
N LEU A 382 15.11 0.55 13.95
CA LEU A 382 16.54 0.76 14.21
C LEU A 382 17.40 -0.31 13.53
N TYR A 383 16.92 -1.55 13.45
CA TYR A 383 17.62 -2.61 12.73
C TYR A 383 17.69 -2.33 11.22
N LEU A 384 16.59 -1.92 10.59
CA LEU A 384 16.60 -1.50 9.19
C LEU A 384 17.59 -0.35 8.97
N PHE A 385 17.54 0.66 9.83
CA PHE A 385 18.40 1.83 9.71
C PHE A 385 19.88 1.51 9.95
N ASN A 386 20.23 0.91 11.10
CA ASN A 386 21.61 0.72 11.54
C ASN A 386 22.31 -0.45 10.86
N VAL A 387 21.59 -1.57 10.60
CA VAL A 387 22.18 -2.80 10.08
C VAL A 387 22.05 -2.85 8.56
N LEU A 388 20.82 -2.86 8.03
CA LEU A 388 20.61 -3.01 6.59
C LEU A 388 20.98 -1.72 5.82
N GLY A 389 20.76 -0.57 6.43
CA GLY A 389 21.08 0.76 5.88
C GLY A 389 22.38 1.38 6.37
N SER A 390 23.19 0.64 7.18
CA SER A 390 24.49 1.08 7.71
C SER A 390 24.47 2.45 8.42
N GLY A 391 23.33 2.81 9.04
CA GLY A 391 23.13 4.10 9.73
C GLY A 391 23.12 5.33 8.81
N LYS A 392 22.91 5.14 7.50
CA LYS A 392 23.00 6.21 6.49
C LYS A 392 21.77 6.36 5.62
N VAL A 393 21.08 5.24 5.32
CA VAL A 393 19.96 5.23 4.39
C VAL A 393 18.69 5.67 5.13
N PRO A 394 18.04 6.78 4.73
CA PRO A 394 16.81 7.24 5.36
C PRO A 394 15.64 6.29 5.08
N ILE A 395 14.69 6.27 6.02
CA ILE A 395 13.46 5.50 5.91
C ILE A 395 12.30 6.46 5.65
N ALA A 396 11.81 6.49 4.41
CA ALA A 396 10.58 7.17 4.03
C ALA A 396 9.38 6.31 4.48
N ASN A 397 9.03 6.43 5.76
CA ASN A 397 7.86 5.78 6.32
C ASN A 397 6.61 6.52 5.84
N VAL A 398 5.65 5.80 5.24
CA VAL A 398 4.42 6.37 4.69
C VAL A 398 3.19 5.63 5.21
N SER A 399 2.12 6.36 5.44
CA SER A 399 0.84 5.80 5.86
C SER A 399 -0.33 6.46 5.15
N GLY A 400 -1.19 5.63 4.62
CA GLY A 400 -2.39 6.03 3.89
C GLY A 400 -3.32 4.84 3.72
N GLY A 401 -3.96 4.74 2.58
CA GLY A 401 -4.88 3.65 2.33
C GLY A 401 -5.27 3.52 0.87
N THR A 402 -5.90 2.41 0.57
CA THR A 402 -6.47 2.15 -0.75
C THR A 402 -7.50 3.23 -1.11
N ASP A 403 -8.16 3.81 -0.11
CA ASP A 403 -9.20 4.83 -0.25
C ASP A 403 -8.66 6.17 -0.77
N ILE A 404 -7.34 6.39 -0.71
CA ILE A 404 -6.72 7.59 -1.29
C ILE A 404 -5.65 7.26 -2.34
N ILE A 405 -5.40 5.98 -2.60
CA ILE A 405 -4.26 5.55 -3.45
C ILE A 405 -3.03 6.43 -3.23
N GLY A 406 -2.71 6.64 -1.96
CA GLY A 406 -1.69 7.59 -1.51
C GLY A 406 -1.53 7.61 -0.01
N CYS A 407 -0.85 8.63 0.51
CA CYS A 407 -0.39 8.70 1.88
C CYS A 407 -0.83 10.00 2.57
N PHE A 408 -1.55 9.89 3.67
CA PHE A 408 -1.86 11.02 4.56
C PHE A 408 -0.64 11.47 5.33
N LEU A 409 0.20 10.52 5.74
CA LEU A 409 1.44 10.77 6.46
C LEU A 409 2.61 10.21 5.68
N ALA A 410 3.73 10.94 5.65
CA ALA A 410 4.94 10.52 4.95
C ALA A 410 6.18 11.20 5.51
N SER A 411 7.21 10.42 5.81
CA SER A 411 8.55 10.94 6.05
C SER A 411 9.27 11.19 4.72
N THR A 412 10.31 12.02 4.73
CA THR A 412 11.15 12.33 3.57
C THR A 412 12.62 12.30 3.95
N PRO A 413 13.55 11.99 3.03
CA PRO A 413 14.99 12.00 3.30
C PRO A 413 15.57 13.36 3.74
N ALA A 414 14.81 14.44 3.57
CA ALA A 414 15.27 15.79 3.82
C ALA A 414 15.05 16.30 5.25
N ILE A 415 14.35 15.53 6.10
CA ILE A 415 14.11 15.90 7.50
C ILE A 415 14.78 14.93 8.46
N PRO A 416 15.10 15.36 9.71
CA PRO A 416 15.51 14.43 10.76
C PRO A 416 14.43 13.40 11.02
N LEU A 417 14.81 12.14 11.34
CA LEU A 417 13.86 11.05 11.60
C LEU A 417 14.10 10.47 12.99
N LYS A 418 13.02 10.34 13.74
CA LYS A 418 12.93 9.56 14.98
C LYS A 418 12.53 8.12 14.63
N PRO A 419 12.87 7.11 15.42
CA PRO A 419 12.35 5.77 15.20
C PRO A 419 10.82 5.76 15.12
N ARG A 420 10.23 4.98 14.19
CA ARG A 420 8.80 4.82 13.97
C ARG A 420 8.05 6.04 13.44
N CYS A 421 8.68 7.23 13.43
CA CYS A 421 7.99 8.46 13.10
C CYS A 421 7.46 8.49 11.65
N LEU A 422 6.42 9.26 11.50
CA LEU A 422 5.89 9.78 10.25
C LEU A 422 5.89 11.30 10.33
N TYR A 423 5.72 11.96 9.20
CA TYR A 423 5.46 13.39 9.16
C TYR A 423 4.16 13.64 8.38
N ARG A 424 3.60 14.85 8.43
CA ARG A 424 2.40 15.16 7.63
C ARG A 424 2.68 14.99 6.14
N GLY A 425 1.76 14.41 5.39
CA GLY A 425 1.87 14.34 3.93
C GLY A 425 1.82 15.72 3.31
N LEU A 426 2.66 15.99 2.32
CA LEU A 426 2.72 17.29 1.64
C LEU A 426 1.41 17.60 0.94
N GLY A 427 0.69 18.65 1.37
CA GLY A 427 -0.61 19.05 0.87
C GLY A 427 -1.79 18.18 1.31
N MET A 428 -1.61 17.37 2.36
CA MET A 428 -2.65 16.46 2.86
C MET A 428 -3.49 17.05 4.00
N ASN A 429 -3.04 18.13 4.63
CA ASN A 429 -3.72 18.86 5.70
C ASN A 429 -4.29 17.95 6.79
N VAL A 430 -3.41 17.17 7.42
CA VAL A 430 -3.76 16.16 8.42
C VAL A 430 -3.61 16.67 9.84
N SER A 431 -4.39 16.10 10.75
CA SER A 431 -4.35 16.40 12.18
C SER A 431 -4.79 15.20 13.02
N VAL A 432 -4.70 15.31 14.34
CA VAL A 432 -5.23 14.35 15.31
C VAL A 432 -6.38 15.00 16.07
N PHE A 433 -7.57 14.36 16.04
CA PHE A 433 -8.77 14.85 16.72
C PHE A 433 -9.17 13.95 17.90
N ASP A 434 -9.72 14.56 18.95
CA ASP A 434 -10.44 13.83 19.98
C ASP A 434 -11.84 13.39 19.52
N ASP A 435 -12.59 12.69 20.38
CA ASP A 435 -13.97 12.27 20.07
C ASP A 435 -14.92 13.45 19.81
N GLY A 436 -14.62 14.63 20.35
CA GLY A 436 -15.39 15.86 20.16
C GLY A 436 -15.05 16.64 18.89
N GLY A 437 -14.05 16.19 18.12
CA GLY A 437 -13.59 16.87 16.90
C GLY A 437 -12.62 18.04 17.16
N ASN A 438 -12.06 18.15 18.36
CA ASN A 438 -11.04 19.14 18.67
C ASN A 438 -9.66 18.59 18.32
N GLU A 439 -8.79 19.45 17.78
CA GLU A 439 -7.40 19.10 17.54
C GLU A 439 -6.65 18.90 18.86
N ILE A 440 -5.85 17.85 18.92
CA ILE A 440 -5.06 17.51 20.11
C ILE A 440 -3.60 17.21 19.74
N HIS A 441 -2.69 17.51 20.66
CA HIS A 441 -1.26 17.25 20.58
C HIS A 441 -0.81 16.45 21.79
N ASP A 442 0.29 15.70 21.67
CA ASP A 442 0.88 14.88 22.74
C ASP A 442 -0.14 13.92 23.41
N ARG A 443 -1.17 13.56 22.68
CA ARG A 443 -2.22 12.60 23.10
C ARG A 443 -2.71 11.82 21.89
N ILE A 444 -3.12 10.58 22.15
CA ILE A 444 -3.68 9.69 21.13
C ILE A 444 -5.11 10.10 20.79
N GLY A 445 -5.41 10.18 19.51
CA GLY A 445 -6.71 10.47 18.94
C GLY A 445 -6.89 9.86 17.56
N TYR A 446 -7.79 10.40 16.77
CA TYR A 446 -8.10 9.92 15.43
C TYR A 446 -7.34 10.72 14.38
N LEU A 447 -6.67 10.02 13.48
CA LEU A 447 -6.07 10.66 12.31
C LEU A 447 -7.16 11.15 11.37
N VAL A 448 -7.14 12.42 11.06
CA VAL A 448 -8.11 13.07 10.17
C VAL A 448 -7.40 13.87 9.09
N ALA A 449 -8.00 13.92 7.89
CA ALA A 449 -7.68 14.93 6.89
C ALA A 449 -8.77 15.99 6.91
N ARG A 450 -8.37 17.26 7.10
CA ARG A 450 -9.30 18.38 7.22
C ARG A 450 -9.93 18.79 5.90
N GLU A 451 -9.25 18.43 4.81
CA GLU A 451 -9.62 18.79 3.46
C GLU A 451 -9.61 17.56 2.54
N HIS A 452 -10.43 17.59 1.51
CA HIS A 452 -10.37 16.61 0.43
C HIS A 452 -9.09 16.83 -0.40
N THR A 453 -8.40 15.74 -0.79
CA THR A 453 -7.18 15.78 -1.59
C THR A 453 -7.39 15.11 -2.96
N PRO A 454 -6.55 15.40 -3.97
CA PRO A 454 -6.82 14.98 -5.35
C PRO A 454 -7.05 13.49 -5.54
N SER A 455 -6.34 12.63 -4.82
CA SER A 455 -6.42 11.17 -4.99
C SER A 455 -7.39 10.47 -4.04
N MET A 456 -8.06 11.18 -3.12
CA MET A 456 -9.15 10.58 -2.35
C MET A 456 -10.18 9.96 -3.28
N THR A 457 -10.68 8.79 -2.90
CA THR A 457 -11.68 8.07 -3.71
C THR A 457 -12.89 8.94 -3.99
N ARG A 458 -13.45 8.82 -5.18
CA ARG A 458 -14.72 9.46 -5.57
C ARG A 458 -15.95 8.73 -5.01
N GLY A 459 -15.72 7.79 -4.12
CA GLY A 459 -16.76 7.03 -3.44
C GLY A 459 -16.47 5.53 -3.43
N ILE A 460 -17.35 4.78 -2.78
CA ILE A 460 -17.42 3.33 -2.86
C ILE A 460 -18.38 2.97 -4.00
N TRP A 461 -17.95 2.12 -4.91
CA TRP A 461 -18.69 1.74 -6.11
C TRP A 461 -20.13 1.35 -5.79
N LYS A 462 -21.10 2.07 -6.39
CA LYS A 462 -22.55 1.90 -6.18
C LYS A 462 -23.05 2.01 -4.72
N GLN A 463 -22.23 2.53 -3.78
CA GLN A 463 -22.56 2.59 -2.36
C GLN A 463 -22.22 3.97 -1.75
N PRO A 464 -22.88 5.08 -2.17
CA PRO A 464 -22.58 6.42 -1.68
C PRO A 464 -22.85 6.59 -0.18
N GLU A 465 -23.88 5.92 0.36
CA GLU A 465 -24.20 5.95 1.79
C GLU A 465 -23.06 5.34 2.62
N ARG A 466 -22.53 4.20 2.16
CA ARG A 466 -21.40 3.53 2.82
C ARG A 466 -20.12 4.37 2.76
N TYR A 467 -19.92 5.17 1.71
CA TYR A 467 -18.82 6.12 1.62
C TYR A 467 -18.95 7.21 2.69
N MET A 468 -20.14 7.81 2.82
CA MET A 468 -20.41 8.82 3.83
C MET A 468 -20.25 8.27 5.24
N GLU A 469 -20.81 7.09 5.50
CA GLU A 469 -20.71 6.42 6.80
C GLU A 469 -19.25 6.08 7.17
N SER A 470 -18.47 5.56 6.22
CA SER A 470 -17.11 5.09 6.47
C SER A 470 -16.12 6.20 6.81
N TYR A 471 -16.25 7.38 6.17
CA TYR A 471 -15.20 8.39 6.21
C TYR A 471 -15.64 9.75 6.74
N TRP A 472 -16.93 10.11 6.65
CA TRP A 472 -17.40 11.47 6.92
C TRP A 472 -18.37 11.58 8.09
N SER A 473 -19.01 10.49 8.50
CA SER A 473 -20.07 10.50 9.52
C SER A 473 -19.59 11.00 10.89
N LYS A 474 -18.35 10.68 11.29
CA LYS A 474 -17.83 11.01 12.61
C LYS A 474 -17.61 12.51 12.81
N TYR A 475 -17.02 13.20 11.83
CA TYR A 475 -16.64 14.62 11.95
C TYR A 475 -17.28 15.53 10.91
N GLY A 476 -18.17 15.02 10.09
CA GLY A 476 -18.98 15.79 9.11
C GLY A 476 -18.18 16.48 8.01
N LYS A 477 -17.24 17.34 8.38
CA LYS A 477 -16.44 18.16 7.45
C LYS A 477 -14.99 17.71 7.28
N SER A 478 -14.56 16.67 7.99
CA SER A 478 -13.20 16.13 7.94
C SER A 478 -13.24 14.63 7.70
N TRP A 479 -12.34 14.16 6.85
CA TRP A 479 -12.15 12.75 6.56
C TRP A 479 -11.56 12.03 7.77
N ASN A 480 -12.24 11.03 8.28
CA ASN A 480 -11.74 10.15 9.32
C ASN A 480 -11.11 8.91 8.67
N GLN A 481 -9.78 8.76 8.80
CA GLN A 481 -9.09 7.60 8.25
C GLN A 481 -9.36 6.31 9.05
N GLY A 482 -9.75 6.47 10.31
CA GLY A 482 -10.00 5.35 11.21
C GLY A 482 -8.72 4.77 11.82
N ASP A 483 -7.61 5.49 11.76
CA ASP A 483 -6.36 5.16 12.44
C ASP A 483 -6.24 5.95 13.75
N TRP A 484 -5.64 5.32 14.77
CA TRP A 484 -5.22 5.98 15.98
C TRP A 484 -3.82 6.52 15.83
N ALA A 485 -3.67 7.80 16.13
CA ALA A 485 -2.43 8.52 15.97
C ALA A 485 -2.19 9.48 17.14
N GLU A 486 -0.94 9.82 17.35
CA GLU A 486 -0.48 10.91 18.18
C GLU A 486 0.39 11.84 17.33
N MET A 487 0.28 13.14 17.55
CA MET A 487 1.18 14.13 16.97
C MET A 487 1.97 14.77 18.12
N ASP A 488 3.31 14.60 18.07
CA ASP A 488 4.18 15.18 19.09
C ASP A 488 4.37 16.69 18.88
N LYS A 489 4.98 17.35 19.87
CA LYS A 489 5.28 18.80 19.84
C LYS A 489 6.17 19.25 18.67
N ASP A 490 6.93 18.34 18.07
CA ASP A 490 7.80 18.60 16.93
C ASP A 490 7.06 18.36 15.58
N GLY A 491 5.77 17.96 15.63
CA GLY A 491 4.93 17.72 14.47
C GLY A 491 5.11 16.34 13.83
N TYR A 492 5.75 15.39 14.53
CA TYR A 492 5.86 14.01 14.09
C TYR A 492 4.66 13.21 14.56
N PHE A 493 4.21 12.30 13.69
CA PHE A 493 3.09 11.41 13.98
C PHE A 493 3.56 10.01 14.30
N TYR A 494 2.84 9.37 15.20
CA TYR A 494 3.01 7.96 15.58
C TYR A 494 1.67 7.27 15.46
N LEU A 495 1.65 6.08 14.85
CA LEU A 495 0.44 5.29 14.66
C LEU A 495 0.38 4.17 15.70
N TYR A 496 -0.83 3.96 16.24
CA TYR A 496 -1.14 2.98 17.28
C TYR A 496 -2.11 1.89 16.80
N GLY A 497 -2.36 1.83 15.49
CA GLY A 497 -3.25 0.88 14.85
C GLY A 497 -4.60 1.46 14.47
N ARG A 498 -5.55 0.58 14.19
CA ARG A 498 -6.91 0.98 13.82
C ARG A 498 -7.72 1.38 15.05
N ALA A 499 -8.51 2.45 14.92
CA ALA A 499 -9.36 2.94 16.00
C ALA A 499 -10.47 1.95 16.40
N ASP A 500 -10.91 1.10 15.46
CA ASP A 500 -11.89 0.03 15.67
C ASP A 500 -11.27 -1.24 16.29
N GLU A 501 -9.93 -1.35 16.34
CA GLU A 501 -9.19 -2.44 17.01
C GLU A 501 -8.72 -2.07 18.42
N VAL A 502 -8.97 -0.85 18.89
CA VAL A 502 -8.57 -0.37 20.20
C VAL A 502 -9.25 -1.17 21.32
N ILE A 503 -8.45 -1.65 22.26
CA ILE A 503 -8.89 -2.47 23.38
C ILE A 503 -9.28 -1.56 24.55
N LYS A 504 -10.50 -1.75 25.08
CA LYS A 504 -11.03 -0.99 26.22
C LYS A 504 -10.98 -1.85 27.47
N THR A 505 -9.86 -1.85 28.18
CA THR A 505 -9.65 -2.70 29.34
C THR A 505 -9.54 -1.89 30.63
N SER A 506 -10.27 -2.27 31.68
CA SER A 506 -10.22 -1.63 33.00
C SER A 506 -10.42 -0.10 32.98
N GLY A 507 -11.31 0.38 32.10
CA GLY A 507 -11.61 1.82 31.93
C GLY A 507 -10.54 2.60 31.14
N LYS A 508 -9.51 1.93 30.65
CA LYS A 508 -8.43 2.50 29.84
C LYS A 508 -8.53 2.03 28.40
N ARG A 509 -7.96 2.80 27.49
CA ARG A 509 -7.85 2.43 26.07
C ARG A 509 -6.38 2.14 25.74
N ILE A 510 -6.10 1.10 24.97
CA ILE A 510 -4.76 0.76 24.49
C ILE A 510 -4.85 0.24 23.06
N GLY A 511 -3.92 0.67 22.22
CA GLY A 511 -3.77 0.13 20.87
C GLY A 511 -3.14 -1.27 20.91
N PRO A 512 -3.58 -2.21 20.06
CA PRO A 512 -2.94 -3.52 19.95
C PRO A 512 -1.42 -3.43 19.77
N ASN A 513 -0.96 -2.47 18.97
CA ASN A 513 0.45 -2.29 18.65
C ASN A 513 1.31 -1.91 19.86
N GLU A 514 0.78 -1.18 20.84
CA GLU A 514 1.53 -0.85 22.05
C GLU A 514 1.86 -2.11 22.87
N VAL A 515 0.92 -3.06 22.90
CA VAL A 515 1.14 -4.35 23.56
C VAL A 515 2.07 -5.22 22.72
N GLU A 516 1.89 -5.26 21.40
CA GLU A 516 2.74 -5.99 20.46
C GLU A 516 4.19 -5.51 20.53
N ASP A 517 4.43 -4.20 20.55
CA ASP A 517 5.77 -3.61 20.73
C ASP A 517 6.44 -4.09 22.04
N SER A 518 5.64 -4.20 23.10
CA SER A 518 6.14 -4.72 24.38
C SER A 518 6.49 -6.20 24.30
N VAL A 519 5.67 -7.01 23.63
CA VAL A 519 5.92 -8.46 23.43
C VAL A 519 7.18 -8.67 22.61
N LEU A 520 7.39 -7.88 21.55
CA LEU A 520 8.53 -8.02 20.64
C LEU A 520 9.88 -7.61 21.25
N ARG A 521 9.91 -7.02 22.44
CA ARG A 521 11.14 -6.82 23.24
C ARG A 521 11.61 -8.10 23.93
N VAL A 522 10.80 -9.16 23.94
CA VAL A 522 11.20 -10.48 24.41
C VAL A 522 11.90 -11.21 23.28
N SER A 523 13.17 -11.58 23.47
CA SER A 523 14.01 -12.18 22.42
C SER A 523 13.46 -13.49 21.84
N ASP A 524 12.64 -14.20 22.61
CA ASP A 524 12.02 -15.47 22.23
C ASP A 524 10.76 -15.30 21.35
N ALA A 525 10.25 -14.07 21.20
CA ALA A 525 9.10 -13.74 20.36
C ALA A 525 9.57 -13.12 19.04
N SER A 526 9.18 -13.71 17.90
CA SER A 526 9.55 -13.21 16.56
C SER A 526 8.49 -12.32 15.93
N GLU A 527 7.22 -12.62 16.21
CA GLU A 527 6.07 -11.83 15.78
C GLU A 527 5.02 -11.82 16.89
N ALA A 528 4.21 -10.78 16.92
CA ALA A 528 3.10 -10.66 17.86
C ALA A 528 1.85 -10.10 17.18
N ALA A 529 0.69 -10.54 17.64
CA ALA A 529 -0.61 -9.97 17.30
C ALA A 529 -1.49 -9.95 18.54
N VAL A 530 -2.15 -8.83 18.78
CA VAL A 530 -2.94 -8.61 19.99
C VAL A 530 -4.37 -8.27 19.63
N ILE A 531 -5.31 -8.85 20.38
CA ILE A 531 -6.73 -8.57 20.24
C ILE A 531 -7.37 -8.31 21.61
N GLY A 532 -8.47 -7.56 21.61
CA GLY A 532 -9.41 -7.48 22.73
C GLY A 532 -10.53 -8.49 22.59
N ILE A 533 -10.89 -9.14 23.67
CA ILE A 533 -12.07 -10.00 23.77
C ILE A 533 -12.98 -9.53 24.91
N PRO A 534 -14.30 -9.73 24.82
CA PRO A 534 -15.21 -9.39 25.92
C PRO A 534 -14.78 -10.04 27.24
N ASP A 535 -14.81 -9.26 28.33
CA ASP A 535 -14.50 -9.69 29.69
C ASP A 535 -15.46 -9.03 30.68
N GLU A 536 -16.07 -9.83 31.55
CA GLU A 536 -17.10 -9.37 32.49
C GLU A 536 -16.59 -8.35 33.51
N VAL A 537 -15.31 -8.41 33.88
CA VAL A 537 -14.71 -7.55 34.91
C VAL A 537 -14.01 -6.34 34.31
N LYS A 538 -13.26 -6.55 33.20
CA LYS A 538 -12.41 -5.51 32.61
C LYS A 538 -13.08 -4.77 31.46
N GLY A 539 -14.25 -5.21 31.00
CA GLY A 539 -14.88 -4.80 29.73
C GLY A 539 -14.29 -5.58 28.56
N GLU A 540 -13.00 -5.44 28.32
CA GLU A 540 -12.24 -6.31 27.42
C GLU A 540 -10.97 -6.82 28.09
N ALA A 541 -10.59 -8.05 27.76
CA ALA A 541 -9.33 -8.67 28.14
C ALA A 541 -8.38 -8.75 26.93
N ILE A 542 -7.11 -8.59 27.22
CA ILE A 542 -6.04 -8.68 26.20
C ILE A 542 -5.69 -10.14 25.95
N VAL A 543 -5.65 -10.54 24.68
CA VAL A 543 -5.12 -11.81 24.20
C VAL A 543 -3.92 -11.53 23.31
N VAL A 544 -2.79 -12.12 23.66
CA VAL A 544 -1.55 -12.06 22.87
C VAL A 544 -1.38 -13.36 22.09
N PHE A 545 -1.19 -13.25 20.81
CA PHE A 545 -0.68 -14.33 19.96
C PHE A 545 0.76 -13.99 19.57
N TYR A 546 1.65 -14.96 19.63
CA TYR A 546 3.05 -14.76 19.24
C TYR A 546 3.59 -15.97 18.47
N THR A 547 4.63 -15.74 17.67
CA THR A 547 5.44 -16.77 17.06
C THR A 547 6.85 -16.74 17.67
N GLY A 548 7.55 -17.85 17.66
CA GLY A 548 8.89 -17.96 18.24
C GLY A 548 9.01 -19.18 19.15
N LYS A 549 9.86 -19.10 20.18
CA LYS A 549 10.12 -20.21 21.10
C LYS A 549 8.87 -20.50 21.94
N GLU A 550 8.37 -21.73 21.86
CA GLU A 550 7.23 -22.19 22.67
C GLU A 550 7.69 -22.58 24.08
N GLY A 551 6.90 -22.25 25.10
CA GLY A 551 7.14 -22.68 26.47
C GLY A 551 6.62 -21.72 27.53
N GLU A 552 6.43 -22.21 28.76
CA GLU A 552 5.93 -21.42 29.90
C GLU A 552 6.88 -20.28 30.27
N GLU A 553 8.18 -20.46 30.09
CA GLU A 553 9.20 -19.44 30.32
C GLU A 553 8.97 -18.22 29.42
N THR A 554 8.78 -18.42 28.10
CA THR A 554 8.49 -17.37 27.14
C THR A 554 7.17 -16.65 27.49
N ILE A 555 6.13 -17.41 27.84
CA ILE A 555 4.83 -16.85 28.28
C ILE A 555 5.01 -15.96 29.51
N SER A 556 5.80 -16.42 30.50
CA SER A 556 6.10 -15.64 31.71
C SER A 556 6.88 -14.37 31.39
N HIS A 557 7.88 -14.46 30.52
CA HIS A 557 8.66 -13.30 30.07
C HIS A 557 7.78 -12.27 29.33
N ILE A 558 6.93 -12.71 28.42
CA ILE A 558 5.97 -11.84 27.71
C ILE A 558 5.07 -11.12 28.70
N LYS A 559 4.44 -11.87 29.62
CA LYS A 559 3.57 -11.29 30.63
C LYS A 559 4.28 -10.25 31.49
N HIS A 560 5.45 -10.61 32.00
CA HIS A 560 6.28 -9.72 32.81
C HIS A 560 6.66 -8.44 32.03
N GLN A 561 7.08 -8.59 30.77
CA GLN A 561 7.50 -7.48 29.94
C GLN A 561 6.34 -6.51 29.66
N VAL A 562 5.13 -7.03 29.37
CA VAL A 562 3.93 -6.21 29.17
C VAL A 562 3.56 -5.46 30.46
N GLU A 563 3.56 -6.16 31.61
CA GLU A 563 3.28 -5.53 32.90
C GLU A 563 4.30 -4.47 33.29
N LYS A 564 5.58 -4.70 33.02
CA LYS A 564 6.68 -3.76 33.25
C LYS A 564 6.57 -2.50 32.38
N SER A 565 6.27 -2.67 31.10
CA SER A 565 6.23 -1.57 30.13
C SER A 565 4.93 -0.75 30.22
N LEU A 566 3.79 -1.40 30.41
CA LEU A 566 2.47 -0.79 30.26
C LEU A 566 1.67 -0.76 31.57
N GLY A 567 2.10 -1.52 32.56
CA GLY A 567 1.44 -1.64 33.86
C GLY A 567 0.47 -2.82 33.95
N LYS A 568 0.18 -3.25 35.19
CA LYS A 568 -0.65 -4.44 35.50
C LYS A 568 -2.08 -4.38 34.93
N SER A 569 -2.62 -3.18 34.69
CA SER A 569 -3.96 -3.04 34.07
C SER A 569 -4.04 -3.65 32.68
N PHE A 570 -2.93 -3.72 31.99
CA PHE A 570 -2.81 -4.26 30.63
C PHE A 570 -2.22 -5.68 30.58
N SER A 571 -2.13 -6.36 31.72
CA SER A 571 -1.67 -7.75 31.79
C SER A 571 -2.53 -8.64 30.89
N PRO A 572 -1.94 -9.38 29.95
CA PRO A 572 -2.67 -10.29 29.08
C PRO A 572 -3.39 -11.38 29.87
N LYS A 573 -4.63 -11.67 29.49
CA LYS A 573 -5.41 -12.78 30.04
C LYS A 573 -4.94 -14.12 29.44
N TYR A 574 -4.68 -14.10 28.14
CA TYR A 574 -4.18 -15.27 27.41
C TYR A 574 -2.95 -14.89 26.59
N ILE A 575 -1.96 -15.79 26.56
CA ILE A 575 -0.75 -15.68 25.74
C ILE A 575 -0.60 -17.01 25.00
N ILE A 576 -0.68 -16.96 23.66
CA ILE A 576 -0.84 -18.14 22.82
C ILE A 576 0.27 -18.16 21.78
N ASN A 577 1.07 -19.23 21.78
CA ASN A 577 2.04 -19.47 20.72
C ASN A 577 1.37 -20.05 19.48
N LEU A 578 1.70 -19.52 18.31
CA LEU A 578 1.29 -20.05 17.01
C LEU A 578 2.52 -20.31 16.14
N ARG A 579 2.44 -21.25 15.20
CA ARG A 579 3.53 -21.47 14.21
C ARG A 579 3.67 -20.27 13.27
N THR A 580 2.55 -19.67 12.91
CA THR A 580 2.47 -18.44 12.10
C THR A 580 1.25 -17.64 12.53
N LEU A 581 1.24 -16.32 12.27
CA LEU A 581 0.06 -15.49 12.46
C LEU A 581 -0.81 -15.49 11.19
N PRO A 582 -2.14 -15.33 11.27
CA PRO A 582 -2.97 -15.16 10.09
C PRO A 582 -2.63 -13.82 9.41
N LYS A 583 -1.90 -13.91 8.32
CA LYS A 583 -1.38 -12.78 7.54
C LYS A 583 -1.78 -12.88 6.09
N THR A 584 -1.88 -11.73 5.45
CA THR A 584 -1.88 -11.66 3.98
C THR A 584 -0.49 -12.02 3.46
N LYS A 585 -0.37 -12.37 2.18
CA LYS A 585 0.93 -12.62 1.51
C LYS A 585 1.92 -11.45 1.63
N ASN A 586 1.44 -10.24 1.88
CA ASN A 586 2.27 -9.05 2.10
C ASN A 586 2.61 -8.81 3.58
N GLY A 587 2.31 -9.77 4.44
CA GLY A 587 2.66 -9.73 5.85
C GLY A 587 1.67 -8.98 6.76
N LYS A 588 0.58 -8.39 6.23
CA LYS A 588 -0.42 -7.70 7.06
C LYS A 588 -1.17 -8.70 7.94
N ILE A 589 -1.11 -8.51 9.26
CA ILE A 589 -1.81 -9.32 10.24
C ILE A 589 -3.32 -9.07 10.18
N LEU A 590 -4.10 -10.15 10.20
CA LEU A 590 -5.56 -10.12 10.14
C LEU A 590 -6.16 -10.32 11.54
N ARG A 591 -6.11 -9.25 12.39
CA ARG A 591 -6.59 -9.30 13.78
C ARG A 591 -8.07 -9.66 13.88
N ARG A 592 -8.90 -9.23 12.91
CA ARG A 592 -10.30 -9.66 12.82
C ARG A 592 -10.42 -11.19 12.81
N VAL A 593 -9.62 -11.86 12.00
CA VAL A 593 -9.62 -13.31 11.90
C VAL A 593 -9.19 -13.96 13.21
N LEU A 594 -8.12 -13.44 13.85
CA LEU A 594 -7.71 -13.89 15.19
C LEU A 594 -8.86 -13.79 16.19
N ARG A 595 -9.52 -12.62 16.24
CA ARG A 595 -10.59 -12.36 17.21
C ARG A 595 -11.82 -13.24 16.99
N THR A 596 -12.33 -13.32 15.76
CA THR A 596 -13.53 -14.12 15.45
C THR A 596 -13.25 -15.61 15.65
N THR A 597 -12.10 -16.10 15.18
CA THR A 597 -11.71 -17.51 15.37
C THR A 597 -11.51 -17.85 16.84
N PHE A 598 -10.84 -16.98 17.62
CA PHE A 598 -10.66 -17.18 19.05
C PHE A 598 -11.99 -17.23 19.82
N LEU A 599 -12.97 -16.43 19.42
CA LEU A 599 -14.31 -16.41 20.01
C LEU A 599 -15.22 -17.55 19.51
N GLY A 600 -14.75 -18.43 18.62
CA GLY A 600 -15.54 -19.51 18.05
C GLY A 600 -16.56 -19.04 17.00
N GLN A 601 -16.40 -17.83 16.49
CA GLN A 601 -17.25 -17.24 15.46
C GLN A 601 -16.71 -17.55 14.05
N ASP A 602 -17.54 -17.35 13.03
CA ASP A 602 -17.10 -17.45 11.64
C ASP A 602 -16.04 -16.37 11.33
N PRO A 603 -14.82 -16.75 10.89
CA PRO A 603 -13.78 -15.79 10.51
C PRO A 603 -14.13 -14.99 9.25
N GLY A 604 -15.21 -15.31 8.54
CA GLY A 604 -15.61 -14.66 7.30
C GLY A 604 -14.61 -14.90 6.16
N ASP A 605 -14.39 -13.90 5.30
CA ASP A 605 -13.45 -14.03 4.18
C ASP A 605 -12.01 -14.23 4.67
N ILE A 606 -11.51 -15.46 4.46
CA ILE A 606 -10.13 -15.90 4.78
C ILE A 606 -9.29 -16.14 3.51
N SER A 607 -9.77 -15.71 2.34
CA SER A 607 -9.12 -15.95 1.06
C SER A 607 -7.74 -15.31 0.94
N ASN A 608 -7.51 -14.24 1.71
CA ASN A 608 -6.25 -13.50 1.76
C ASN A 608 -5.16 -14.11 2.65
N ILE A 609 -5.50 -15.14 3.43
CA ILE A 609 -4.57 -15.74 4.38
C ILE A 609 -3.56 -16.59 3.61
N GLU A 610 -2.27 -16.36 3.87
CA GLU A 610 -1.17 -17.10 3.24
C GLU A 610 -1.18 -18.57 3.63
N ASP A 611 -1.37 -18.87 4.93
CA ASP A 611 -1.48 -20.23 5.46
C ASP A 611 -2.81 -20.41 6.21
N LYS A 612 -3.77 -21.07 5.57
CA LYS A 612 -5.09 -21.31 6.14
C LYS A 612 -5.09 -22.30 7.30
N SER A 613 -4.05 -23.12 7.45
CA SER A 613 -3.95 -24.09 8.56
C SER A 613 -3.88 -23.40 9.93
N VAL A 614 -3.48 -22.13 9.97
CA VAL A 614 -3.45 -21.32 11.20
C VAL A 614 -4.84 -21.17 11.84
N ILE A 615 -5.93 -21.21 11.06
CA ILE A 615 -7.29 -21.08 11.57
C ILE A 615 -7.62 -22.24 12.53
N GLU A 616 -7.29 -23.45 12.13
CA GLU A 616 -7.54 -24.63 12.98
C GLU A 616 -6.64 -24.60 14.22
N GLN A 617 -5.38 -24.22 14.07
CA GLN A 617 -4.47 -24.06 15.21
C GLN A 617 -4.99 -23.02 16.22
N ILE A 618 -5.55 -21.90 15.75
CA ILE A 618 -6.17 -20.89 16.65
C ILE A 618 -7.36 -21.51 17.38
N ARG A 619 -8.23 -22.26 16.70
CA ARG A 619 -9.40 -22.90 17.33
C ARG A 619 -8.99 -23.88 18.43
N GLU A 620 -8.05 -24.77 18.14
CA GLU A 620 -7.54 -25.74 19.10
C GLU A 620 -6.92 -25.07 20.34
N LYS A 621 -6.01 -24.11 20.13
CA LYS A 621 -5.34 -23.41 21.22
C LYS A 621 -6.28 -22.47 21.99
N ALA A 622 -7.26 -21.87 21.34
CA ALA A 622 -8.30 -21.07 21.99
C ALA A 622 -9.21 -21.92 22.87
N ALA A 623 -9.61 -23.12 22.43
CA ALA A 623 -10.37 -24.04 23.23
C ALA A 623 -9.59 -24.48 24.49
N ALA A 624 -8.32 -24.86 24.34
CA ALA A 624 -7.45 -25.20 25.45
C ALA A 624 -7.27 -24.04 26.43
N ALA A 625 -7.06 -22.81 25.95
CA ALA A 625 -6.87 -21.64 26.80
C ALA A 625 -8.14 -21.22 27.58
N ARG A 626 -9.32 -21.49 27.04
CA ARG A 626 -10.59 -21.19 27.72
C ARG A 626 -11.07 -22.29 28.66
N GLY A 627 -10.38 -23.44 28.71
CA GLY A 627 -10.71 -24.54 29.62
C GLY A 627 -11.89 -25.42 29.17
N ASN A 628 -12.15 -25.47 27.87
CA ASN A 628 -13.17 -26.33 27.26
C ASN A 628 -12.58 -27.62 26.70
#